data_7d1ed9a1526628e6a71d728ea803bf51
#
_entry.id   7d1ed9a1526628e6a71d728ea803bf51
#
_cell.length_a   1.000
_cell.length_b   1.000
_cell.length_c   1.000
_cell.angle_alpha   90.00
_cell.angle_beta   90.00
_cell.angle_gamma   90.00
#
_symmetry.space_group_name_H-M   'P 1'
#
loop_
_entity.id
_entity.type
_entity.pdbx_description
1 polymer ?
#
loop_
_entity_poly.entity_id
_entity_poly.type
_entity_poly.pdbx_seq_one_letter_code
_entity_poly.pdbx_strand_id
1 'polypeptide(L)'
;SSKCCYYLKEKNCDDWGKAHNSVPYLGLMASEGGRRAKSLRMNGCNYFGASTIRSAPFAIFHRQDILTLALEMDQMWKSGLKEKYHEKLLEEEKIAESFQMPDTIIPEIYGSIERKPDGTLYTTKAQRTGCSMCGFGIHMEKRPHRFDMLYKENPKEWDYLMFHMCKDQFGNDYGWAKVLDYIGVDWDPTTIGGNCKGQMSLPLEQMK
;
A
#
# COMPACT_ATOMS: atom_id res chain seq x y z
N SER A 1 7.34 -13.10 -0.05
CA SER A 1 7.20 -14.16 -1.05
C SER A 1 5.89 -13.98 -1.82
N SER A 2 5.83 -14.45 -3.07
CA SER A 2 4.62 -14.39 -3.89
C SER A 2 3.42 -15.12 -3.26
N LYS A 3 3.68 -16.15 -2.47
CA LYS A 3 2.65 -16.90 -1.73
C LYS A 3 1.92 -16.02 -0.70
N CYS A 4 2.62 -15.13 -0.01
CA CYS A 4 2.01 -14.20 0.95
C CYS A 4 0.96 -13.30 0.24
N CYS A 5 1.34 -12.66 -0.87
CA CYS A 5 0.40 -11.86 -1.66
C CYS A 5 -0.78 -12.68 -2.19
N TYR A 6 -0.52 -13.92 -2.64
CA TYR A 6 -1.57 -14.81 -3.11
C TYR A 6 -2.60 -15.11 -2.00
N TYR A 7 -2.17 -15.58 -0.84
CA TYR A 7 -3.11 -15.97 0.22
C TYR A 7 -3.80 -14.79 0.90
N LEU A 8 -3.10 -13.65 1.07
CA LEU A 8 -3.66 -12.50 1.77
C LEU A 8 -4.52 -11.59 0.88
N LYS A 9 -4.30 -11.61 -0.43
CA LYS A 9 -4.98 -10.68 -1.35
C LYS A 9 -5.67 -11.39 -2.50
N GLU A 10 -4.90 -12.13 -3.33
CA GLU A 10 -5.40 -12.63 -4.60
C GLU A 10 -6.47 -13.69 -4.41
N LYS A 11 -6.19 -14.71 -3.58
CA LYS A 11 -7.11 -15.81 -3.31
C LYS A 11 -8.45 -15.34 -2.74
N ASN A 12 -8.43 -14.43 -1.77
CA ASN A 12 -9.65 -13.93 -1.15
C ASN A 12 -10.54 -13.17 -2.14
N CYS A 13 -9.92 -12.36 -3.02
CA CYS A 13 -10.64 -11.67 -4.10
C CYS A 13 -11.21 -12.65 -5.12
N ASP A 14 -10.44 -13.66 -5.50
CA ASP A 14 -10.86 -14.69 -6.46
C ASP A 14 -12.02 -15.53 -5.90
N ASP A 15 -11.93 -15.96 -4.65
CA ASP A 15 -12.97 -16.76 -3.99
C ASP A 15 -14.27 -15.95 -3.84
N TRP A 16 -14.17 -14.69 -3.43
CA TRP A 16 -15.32 -13.79 -3.33
C TRP A 16 -15.96 -13.53 -4.69
N GLY A 17 -15.14 -13.23 -5.71
CA GLY A 17 -15.63 -12.98 -7.07
C GLY A 17 -16.38 -14.17 -7.65
N LYS A 18 -15.89 -15.38 -7.44
CA LYS A 18 -16.56 -16.62 -7.86
C LYS A 18 -17.88 -16.83 -7.12
N ALA A 19 -17.89 -16.64 -5.80
CA ALA A 19 -19.10 -16.82 -4.99
C ALA A 19 -20.21 -15.82 -5.35
N HIS A 20 -19.87 -14.62 -5.84
CA HIS A 20 -20.82 -13.54 -6.15
C HIS A 20 -20.98 -13.29 -7.65
N ASN A 21 -20.41 -14.14 -8.50
CA ASN A 21 -20.40 -13.96 -9.96
C ASN A 21 -19.97 -12.55 -10.38
N SER A 22 -18.90 -12.05 -9.75
CA SER A 22 -18.40 -10.69 -9.92
C SER A 22 -17.05 -10.66 -10.60
N VAL A 23 -16.81 -9.63 -11.41
CA VAL A 23 -15.54 -9.41 -12.10
C VAL A 23 -14.82 -8.23 -11.42
N PRO A 24 -13.61 -8.43 -10.88
CA PRO A 24 -12.88 -7.36 -10.23
C PRO A 24 -12.31 -6.35 -11.22
N TYR A 25 -12.45 -5.07 -10.91
CA TYR A 25 -11.64 -4.01 -11.49
C TYR A 25 -10.38 -3.82 -10.66
N LEU A 26 -9.21 -3.97 -11.30
CA LEU A 26 -7.91 -3.87 -10.65
C LEU A 26 -7.25 -2.54 -10.97
N GLY A 27 -6.79 -1.83 -9.93
CA GLY A 27 -6.01 -0.59 -10.08
C GLY A 27 -4.56 -0.84 -10.51
N LEU A 28 -4.34 -1.69 -11.53
CA LEU A 28 -3.01 -2.01 -12.03
C LEU A 28 -2.59 -1.06 -13.13
N MET A 29 -1.37 -0.57 -13.06
CA MET A 29 -0.75 0.26 -14.10
C MET A 29 0.51 -0.42 -14.65
N ALA A 30 0.70 -0.39 -15.97
CA ALA A 30 1.92 -0.92 -16.59
C ALA A 30 3.16 -0.12 -16.19
N SER A 31 2.99 1.17 -15.89
CA SER A 31 4.05 2.08 -15.40
C SER A 31 4.67 1.66 -14.07
N GLU A 32 3.99 0.82 -13.28
CA GLU A 32 4.55 0.29 -12.02
C GLU A 32 5.65 -0.77 -12.25
N GLY A 33 5.83 -1.24 -13.49
CA GLY A 33 6.89 -2.18 -13.86
C GLY A 33 6.71 -3.61 -13.35
N GLY A 34 7.78 -4.39 -13.39
CA GLY A 34 7.87 -5.74 -12.83
C GLY A 34 6.79 -6.71 -13.33
N ARG A 35 6.24 -7.50 -12.42
CA ARG A 35 5.19 -8.50 -12.75
C ARG A 35 3.90 -7.87 -13.26
N ARG A 36 3.56 -6.65 -12.84
CA ARG A 36 2.35 -5.93 -13.28
C ARG A 36 2.45 -5.56 -14.74
N ALA A 37 3.53 -4.92 -15.15
CA ALA A 37 3.79 -4.59 -16.55
C ALA A 37 3.85 -5.84 -17.43
N LYS A 38 4.48 -6.93 -16.96
CA LYS A 38 4.53 -8.20 -17.68
C LYS A 38 3.12 -8.77 -17.86
N SER A 39 2.32 -8.83 -16.80
CA SER A 39 0.95 -9.36 -16.85
C SER A 39 0.07 -8.57 -17.83
N LEU A 40 0.14 -7.23 -17.78
CA LEU A 40 -0.65 -6.37 -18.66
C LEU A 40 -0.21 -6.48 -20.13
N ARG A 41 1.09 -6.64 -20.40
CA ARG A 41 1.61 -6.87 -21.77
C ARG A 41 1.18 -8.21 -22.34
N MET A 42 1.13 -9.26 -21.52
CA MET A 42 0.74 -10.61 -21.96
C MET A 42 -0.76 -10.81 -22.12
N ASN A 43 -1.55 -10.19 -21.23
CA ASN A 43 -2.98 -10.47 -21.11
C ASN A 43 -3.88 -9.29 -21.49
N GLY A 44 -3.30 -8.12 -21.75
CA GLY A 44 -4.06 -6.89 -22.00
C GLY A 44 -4.75 -6.32 -20.75
N CYS A 45 -5.57 -5.29 -20.99
CA CYS A 45 -6.33 -4.62 -19.92
C CYS A 45 -7.49 -5.50 -19.41
N ASN A 46 -8.07 -6.34 -20.27
CA ASN A 46 -9.15 -7.25 -19.95
C ASN A 46 -8.67 -8.69 -20.14
N TYR A 47 -8.68 -9.46 -19.06
CA TYR A 47 -8.25 -10.85 -19.06
C TYR A 47 -9.45 -11.78 -18.87
N PHE A 48 -9.67 -12.66 -19.81
CA PHE A 48 -10.77 -13.64 -19.85
C PHE A 48 -10.26 -15.09 -19.68
N GLY A 49 -9.11 -15.27 -19.06
CA GLY A 49 -8.53 -16.61 -18.84
C GLY A 49 -9.37 -17.50 -17.92
N ALA A 50 -9.09 -18.81 -17.99
CA ALA A 50 -9.94 -19.85 -17.39
C ALA A 50 -10.12 -19.79 -15.86
N SER A 51 -9.21 -19.16 -15.11
CA SER A 51 -9.27 -19.15 -13.65
C SER A 51 -9.99 -17.95 -13.06
N THR A 52 -9.80 -16.76 -13.63
CA THR A 52 -10.38 -15.51 -13.13
C THR A 52 -10.47 -14.47 -14.23
N ILE A 53 -11.68 -13.99 -14.48
CA ILE A 53 -11.90 -12.81 -15.34
C ILE A 53 -11.53 -11.58 -14.54
N ARG A 54 -10.86 -10.59 -15.14
CA ARG A 54 -10.49 -9.34 -14.49
C ARG A 54 -10.28 -8.22 -15.50
N SER A 55 -10.52 -6.99 -15.07
CA SER A 55 -10.24 -5.78 -15.86
C SER A 55 -9.29 -4.85 -15.12
N ALA A 56 -8.38 -4.23 -15.84
CA ALA A 56 -7.44 -3.23 -15.34
C ALA A 56 -7.63 -1.92 -16.13
N PRO A 57 -8.65 -1.11 -15.83
CA PRO A 57 -8.98 0.10 -16.59
C PRO A 57 -7.86 1.15 -16.57
N PHE A 58 -7.00 1.12 -15.55
CA PHE A 58 -5.87 2.04 -15.42
C PHE A 58 -4.55 1.52 -16.03
N ALA A 59 -4.59 0.45 -16.82
CA ALA A 59 -3.40 -0.21 -17.34
C ALA A 59 -2.43 0.72 -18.09
N ILE A 60 -2.93 1.71 -18.80
CA ILE A 60 -2.14 2.67 -19.62
C ILE A 60 -1.75 3.94 -18.85
N PHE A 61 -2.28 4.14 -17.65
CA PHE A 61 -2.03 5.36 -16.88
C PHE A 61 -0.66 5.32 -16.18
N HIS A 62 -0.12 6.51 -15.97
CA HIS A 62 1.01 6.75 -15.07
C HIS A 62 0.50 7.28 -13.72
N ARG A 63 1.35 7.22 -12.71
CA ARG A 63 1.01 7.75 -11.38
C ARG A 63 0.62 9.24 -11.43
N GLN A 64 1.30 10.02 -12.28
CA GLN A 64 1.00 11.45 -12.41
C GLN A 64 -0.40 11.68 -12.96
N ASP A 65 -0.86 10.86 -13.88
CA ASP A 65 -2.23 10.95 -14.43
C ASP A 65 -3.28 10.69 -13.33
N ILE A 66 -3.03 9.67 -12.49
CA ILE A 66 -3.93 9.37 -11.36
C ILE A 66 -3.94 10.49 -10.32
N LEU A 67 -2.77 11.06 -9.99
CA LEU A 67 -2.69 12.17 -9.05
C LEU A 67 -3.35 13.44 -9.61
N THR A 68 -3.21 13.70 -10.90
CA THR A 68 -3.88 14.81 -11.57
C THR A 68 -5.40 14.62 -11.52
N LEU A 69 -5.89 13.46 -11.91
CA LEU A 69 -7.31 13.15 -11.87
C LEU A 69 -7.87 13.27 -10.46
N ALA A 70 -7.17 12.73 -9.45
CA ALA A 70 -7.60 12.81 -8.05
C ALA A 70 -7.66 14.27 -7.56
N LEU A 71 -6.69 15.09 -7.93
CA LEU A 71 -6.67 16.51 -7.57
C LEU A 71 -7.82 17.28 -8.22
N GLU A 72 -8.07 17.08 -9.50
CA GLU A 72 -9.19 17.70 -10.22
C GLU A 72 -10.54 17.27 -9.64
N MET A 73 -10.71 15.99 -9.37
CA MET A 73 -11.93 15.48 -8.74
C MET A 73 -12.13 16.04 -7.33
N ASP A 74 -11.07 16.21 -6.55
CA ASP A 74 -11.15 16.82 -5.21
C ASP A 74 -11.52 18.30 -5.28
N GLN A 75 -11.02 19.01 -6.27
CA GLN A 75 -11.44 20.39 -6.54
C GLN A 75 -12.92 20.48 -6.94
N MET A 76 -13.38 19.60 -7.81
CA MET A 76 -14.81 19.52 -8.17
C MET A 76 -15.68 19.18 -6.96
N TRP A 77 -15.22 18.27 -6.11
CA TRP A 77 -15.87 17.89 -4.86
C TRP A 77 -16.09 19.10 -3.97
N LYS A 78 -15.05 19.87 -3.74
CA LYS A 78 -15.07 21.10 -2.92
C LYS A 78 -15.85 22.27 -3.55
N SER A 79 -16.05 22.26 -4.87
CA SER A 79 -16.74 23.33 -5.61
C SER A 79 -18.23 23.09 -5.81
N GLY A 80 -18.84 22.14 -5.10
CA GLY A 80 -20.29 21.92 -5.10
C GLY A 80 -20.74 20.50 -5.49
N LEU A 81 -19.81 19.61 -5.91
CA LEU A 81 -20.15 18.22 -6.19
C LEU A 81 -20.51 17.47 -4.90
N LYS A 82 -19.87 17.82 -3.78
CA LYS A 82 -20.12 17.27 -2.45
C LYS A 82 -21.60 17.44 -2.05
N GLU A 83 -22.13 18.64 -2.16
CA GLU A 83 -23.49 18.99 -1.81
C GLU A 83 -24.49 18.25 -2.69
N LYS A 84 -24.28 18.28 -4.00
CA LYS A 84 -25.13 17.55 -4.96
C LYS A 84 -25.17 16.05 -4.69
N TYR A 85 -24.02 15.46 -4.35
CA TYR A 85 -23.93 14.03 -4.09
C TYR A 85 -24.58 13.66 -2.76
N HIS A 86 -24.44 14.54 -1.75
CA HIS A 86 -25.11 14.41 -0.46
C HIS A 86 -26.63 14.43 -0.60
N GLU A 87 -27.20 15.43 -1.29
CA GLU A 87 -28.61 15.53 -1.58
C GLU A 87 -29.15 14.27 -2.26
N LYS A 88 -28.45 13.81 -3.30
CA LYS A 88 -28.84 12.59 -4.03
C LYS A 88 -28.83 11.35 -3.14
N LEU A 89 -27.86 11.19 -2.25
CA LEU A 89 -27.79 10.04 -1.35
C LEU A 89 -28.89 10.08 -0.28
N LEU A 90 -29.31 11.27 0.16
CA LEU A 90 -30.45 11.47 1.05
C LEU A 90 -31.76 11.12 0.34
N GLU A 91 -31.97 11.59 -0.88
CA GLU A 91 -33.14 11.25 -1.69
C GLU A 91 -33.27 9.75 -1.96
N GLU A 92 -32.14 9.04 -2.14
CA GLU A 92 -32.09 7.60 -2.35
C GLU A 92 -32.10 6.79 -1.03
N GLU A 93 -32.27 7.45 0.12
CA GLU A 93 -32.26 6.84 1.48
C GLU A 93 -30.99 5.99 1.77
N LYS A 94 -29.88 6.30 1.11
CA LYS A 94 -28.61 5.56 1.26
C LYS A 94 -27.77 6.03 2.43
N ILE A 95 -28.03 7.20 2.96
CA ILE A 95 -27.36 7.78 4.13
C ILE A 95 -28.38 8.39 5.09
N ALA A 96 -28.01 8.44 6.38
CA ALA A 96 -28.82 9.16 7.37
C ALA A 96 -28.63 10.68 7.22
N GLU A 97 -29.64 11.47 7.61
CA GLU A 97 -29.56 12.94 7.60
C GLU A 97 -28.38 13.49 8.42
N SER A 98 -27.98 12.79 9.47
CA SER A 98 -26.83 13.15 10.31
C SER A 98 -25.47 12.83 9.68
N PHE A 99 -25.44 12.14 8.54
CA PHE A 99 -24.18 11.77 7.90
C PHE A 99 -23.49 13.00 7.29
N GLN A 100 -22.26 13.21 7.69
CA GLN A 100 -21.41 14.28 7.15
C GLN A 100 -20.51 13.74 6.05
N MET A 101 -20.62 14.33 4.88
CA MET A 101 -19.72 14.02 3.77
C MET A 101 -18.30 14.53 4.08
N PRO A 102 -17.26 13.76 3.72
CA PRO A 102 -15.88 14.20 3.94
C PRO A 102 -15.56 15.48 3.16
N ASP A 103 -14.67 16.31 3.70
CA ASP A 103 -14.25 17.56 3.05
C ASP A 103 -13.34 17.34 1.84
N THR A 104 -12.78 16.16 1.71
CA THR A 104 -11.93 15.75 0.59
C THR A 104 -12.21 14.30 0.21
N ILE A 105 -12.11 13.98 -1.08
CA ILE A 105 -12.18 12.59 -1.58
C ILE A 105 -10.83 11.87 -1.44
N ILE A 106 -9.77 12.58 -1.10
CA ILE A 106 -8.43 11.99 -0.96
C ILE A 106 -8.35 11.33 0.42
N PRO A 107 -8.11 10.00 0.49
CA PRO A 107 -8.02 9.32 1.76
C PRO A 107 -6.91 9.89 2.65
N GLU A 108 -7.17 10.04 3.94
CA GLU A 108 -6.26 10.65 4.91
C GLU A 108 -4.86 10.03 4.93
N ILE A 109 -4.77 8.73 4.63
CA ILE A 109 -3.48 8.01 4.56
C ILE A 109 -2.52 8.61 3.51
N TYR A 110 -3.04 9.26 2.47
CA TYR A 110 -2.24 9.94 1.45
C TYR A 110 -1.93 11.39 1.80
N GLY A 111 -2.64 11.98 2.75
CA GLY A 111 -2.57 13.40 3.08
C GLY A 111 -3.17 14.27 1.98
N SER A 112 -2.47 15.33 1.59
CA SER A 112 -2.79 16.17 0.44
C SER A 112 -1.98 15.78 -0.79
N ILE A 113 -2.49 16.16 -1.97
CA ILE A 113 -1.72 16.11 -3.22
C ILE A 113 -1.14 17.51 -3.46
N GLU A 114 0.18 17.58 -3.54
CA GLU A 114 0.91 18.83 -3.74
C GLU A 114 1.79 18.76 -4.98
N ARG A 115 2.22 19.92 -5.48
CA ARG A 115 3.06 20.06 -6.66
C ARG A 115 4.47 20.50 -6.26
N LYS A 116 5.48 19.78 -6.73
CA LYS A 116 6.89 20.18 -6.60
C LYS A 116 7.24 21.32 -7.55
N PRO A 117 8.39 22.00 -7.35
CA PRO A 117 8.86 23.06 -8.25
C PRO A 117 9.04 22.58 -9.71
N ASP A 118 9.34 21.32 -9.94
CA ASP A 118 9.47 20.69 -11.26
C ASP A 118 8.12 20.35 -11.92
N GLY A 119 7.00 20.67 -11.25
CA GLY A 119 5.64 20.42 -11.73
C GLY A 119 5.11 19.03 -11.38
N THR A 120 5.91 18.11 -10.84
CA THR A 120 5.44 16.76 -10.47
C THR A 120 4.54 16.78 -9.24
N LEU A 121 3.46 15.98 -9.28
CA LEU A 121 2.55 15.79 -8.16
C LEU A 121 3.05 14.69 -7.22
N TYR A 122 2.82 14.89 -5.93
CA TYR A 122 3.12 13.91 -4.91
C TYR A 122 2.09 13.95 -3.78
N THR A 123 2.00 12.88 -3.02
CA THR A 123 1.19 12.79 -1.80
C THR A 123 2.05 13.13 -0.59
N THR A 124 1.53 13.96 0.32
CA THR A 124 2.30 14.46 1.48
C THR A 124 2.58 13.42 2.56
N LYS A 125 1.75 12.37 2.63
CA LYS A 125 1.94 11.22 3.51
C LYS A 125 2.35 9.97 2.70
N ALA A 126 1.59 8.89 2.77
CA ALA A 126 1.97 7.65 2.09
C ALA A 126 2.01 7.81 0.56
N GLN A 127 3.11 7.32 -0.04
CA GLN A 127 3.23 7.31 -1.50
C GLN A 127 2.43 6.17 -2.14
N ARG A 128 2.20 5.12 -1.41
CA ARG A 128 1.37 3.97 -1.78
C ARG A 128 0.96 3.22 -0.52
N THR A 129 -0.19 2.57 -0.57
CA THR A 129 -0.63 1.67 0.49
C THR A 129 -0.09 0.26 0.26
N GLY A 130 0.16 -0.45 1.35
CA GLY A 130 0.61 -1.83 1.36
C GLY A 130 0.10 -2.53 2.62
N CYS A 131 0.48 -3.79 2.82
CA CYS A 131 0.27 -4.43 4.11
C CYS A 131 1.28 -3.86 5.11
N SER A 132 0.86 -3.51 6.32
CA SER A 132 1.73 -3.02 7.41
C SER A 132 2.89 -3.99 7.68
N MET A 133 2.60 -5.30 7.63
CA MET A 133 3.58 -6.37 7.84
C MET A 133 4.49 -6.66 6.64
N CYS A 134 4.42 -5.91 5.54
CA CYS A 134 5.13 -6.26 4.32
C CYS A 134 6.57 -5.72 4.31
N GLY A 135 7.55 -6.60 4.43
CA GLY A 135 8.98 -6.27 4.27
C GLY A 135 9.49 -6.40 2.83
N PHE A 136 8.63 -6.68 1.83
CA PHE A 136 9.07 -6.82 0.45
C PHE A 136 9.62 -5.51 -0.10
N GLY A 137 10.88 -5.53 -0.54
CA GLY A 137 11.56 -4.36 -1.11
C GLY A 137 12.08 -3.36 -0.09
N ILE A 138 12.02 -3.67 1.20
CA ILE A 138 12.47 -2.77 2.28
C ILE A 138 13.95 -2.34 2.12
N HIS A 139 14.81 -3.24 1.62
CA HIS A 139 16.23 -2.96 1.36
C HIS A 139 16.46 -1.89 0.28
N MET A 140 15.44 -1.54 -0.49
CA MET A 140 15.48 -0.46 -1.48
C MET A 140 14.93 0.86 -0.94
N GLU A 141 14.36 0.87 0.24
CA GLU A 141 13.80 2.07 0.85
C GLU A 141 14.87 2.83 1.63
N LYS A 142 14.85 4.15 1.50
CA LYS A 142 15.68 5.04 2.33
C LYS A 142 14.96 5.31 3.65
N ARG A 143 15.72 5.51 4.72
CA ARG A 143 15.14 5.93 6.00
C ARG A 143 14.71 7.41 5.98
N PRO A 144 13.58 7.73 6.60
CA PRO A 144 12.67 6.84 7.31
C PRO A 144 11.89 5.94 6.34
N HIS A 145 11.96 4.63 6.53
CA HIS A 145 11.23 3.65 5.74
C HIS A 145 9.89 3.25 6.41
N ARG A 146 9.15 2.33 5.79
CA ARG A 146 7.80 1.97 6.25
C ARG A 146 7.72 1.48 7.69
N PHE A 147 8.73 0.79 8.21
CA PHE A 147 8.74 0.36 9.62
C PHE A 147 9.04 1.52 10.58
N ASP A 148 9.81 2.52 10.16
CA ASP A 148 10.00 3.75 10.94
C ASP A 148 8.70 4.54 11.05
N MET A 149 7.93 4.61 9.95
CA MET A 149 6.61 5.25 9.93
C MET A 149 5.62 4.49 10.79
N LEU A 150 5.61 3.15 10.71
CA LEU A 150 4.76 2.31 11.54
C LEU A 150 5.05 2.50 13.04
N TYR A 151 6.33 2.62 13.42
CA TYR A 151 6.70 2.92 14.80
C TYR A 151 6.08 4.21 15.33
N LYS A 152 6.04 5.25 14.49
CA LYS A 152 5.43 6.54 14.87
C LYS A 152 3.91 6.48 14.95
N GLU A 153 3.27 5.76 14.03
CA GLU A 153 1.81 5.72 13.88
C GLU A 153 1.18 4.69 14.81
N ASN A 154 1.78 3.51 14.93
CA ASN A 154 1.28 2.41 15.74
C ASN A 154 2.42 1.59 16.37
N PRO A 155 3.01 2.08 17.47
CA PRO A 155 4.16 1.42 18.11
C PRO A 155 3.84 0.01 18.64
N LYS A 156 2.59 -0.30 18.98
CA LYS A 156 2.19 -1.64 19.43
C LYS A 156 2.20 -2.66 18.28
N GLU A 157 1.69 -2.27 17.12
CA GLU A 157 1.74 -3.12 15.92
C GLU A 157 3.19 -3.29 15.44
N TRP A 158 3.97 -2.23 15.50
CA TRP A 158 5.39 -2.27 15.18
C TRP A 158 6.14 -3.27 16.08
N ASP A 159 5.97 -3.19 17.39
CA ASP A 159 6.60 -4.12 18.34
C ASP A 159 6.24 -5.57 18.05
N TYR A 160 4.95 -5.85 17.84
CA TYR A 160 4.48 -7.18 17.47
C TYR A 160 5.13 -7.68 16.17
N LEU A 161 5.15 -6.88 15.12
CA LEU A 161 5.71 -7.26 13.82
C LEU A 161 7.23 -7.41 13.85
N MET A 162 7.90 -6.59 14.63
CA MET A 162 9.36 -6.65 14.74
C MET A 162 9.86 -7.82 15.56
N PHE A 163 9.12 -8.26 16.58
CA PHE A 163 9.65 -9.23 17.54
C PHE A 163 8.77 -10.47 17.75
N HIS A 164 7.44 -10.40 17.53
CA HIS A 164 6.49 -11.42 17.98
C HIS A 164 5.62 -12.02 16.88
N MET A 165 5.90 -11.72 15.60
CA MET A 165 5.04 -12.08 14.47
C MET A 165 4.88 -13.59 14.27
N CYS A 166 5.90 -14.37 14.60
CA CYS A 166 5.88 -15.82 14.47
C CYS A 166 6.79 -16.50 15.52
N LYS A 167 6.80 -17.81 15.53
CA LYS A 167 7.72 -18.62 16.35
C LYS A 167 8.76 -19.29 15.47
N ASP A 168 9.98 -19.41 15.98
CA ASP A 168 11.03 -20.24 15.37
C ASP A 168 10.79 -21.74 15.66
N GLN A 169 11.67 -22.59 15.13
CA GLN A 169 11.58 -24.05 15.34
C GLN A 169 11.77 -24.48 16.80
N PHE A 170 12.25 -23.59 17.67
CA PHE A 170 12.46 -23.84 19.09
C PHE A 170 11.36 -23.20 19.97
N GLY A 171 10.38 -22.55 19.35
CA GLY A 171 9.29 -21.87 20.05
C GLY A 171 9.59 -20.45 20.52
N ASN A 172 10.75 -19.88 20.18
CA ASN A 172 11.09 -18.50 20.51
C ASN A 172 10.39 -17.53 19.56
N ASP A 173 10.07 -16.34 20.07
CA ASP A 173 9.50 -15.28 19.28
C ASP A 173 10.44 -14.81 18.17
N TYR A 174 9.85 -14.58 17.01
CA TYR A 174 10.55 -14.20 15.79
C TYR A 174 9.76 -13.17 14.99
N GLY A 175 10.44 -12.13 14.56
CA GLY A 175 9.84 -11.08 13.76
C GLY A 175 10.78 -10.46 12.73
N TRP A 176 10.39 -9.32 12.20
CA TRP A 176 11.15 -8.63 11.17
C TRP A 176 12.53 -8.15 11.63
N ALA A 177 12.73 -7.83 12.91
CA ALA A 177 14.03 -7.37 13.41
C ALA A 177 15.16 -8.32 13.00
N LYS A 178 15.01 -9.62 13.27
CA LYS A 178 16.00 -10.65 12.88
C LYS A 178 16.21 -10.73 11.36
N VAL A 179 15.15 -10.56 10.57
CA VAL A 179 15.25 -10.60 9.11
C VAL A 179 15.99 -9.38 8.59
N LEU A 180 15.71 -8.19 9.14
CA LEU A 180 16.33 -6.92 8.75
C LEU A 180 17.81 -6.91 9.12
N ASP A 181 18.17 -7.41 10.31
CA ASP A 181 19.54 -7.61 10.73
C ASP A 181 20.30 -8.52 9.73
N TYR A 182 19.68 -9.64 9.35
CA TYR A 182 20.28 -10.59 8.41
C TYR A 182 20.54 -9.98 7.02
N ILE A 183 19.63 -9.13 6.53
CA ILE A 183 19.79 -8.47 5.22
C ILE A 183 20.50 -7.13 5.29
N GLY A 184 20.97 -6.71 6.48
CA GLY A 184 21.73 -5.46 6.68
C GLY A 184 20.90 -4.20 6.52
N VAL A 185 19.60 -4.24 6.85
CA VAL A 185 18.71 -3.06 6.86
C VAL A 185 18.57 -2.56 8.28
N ASP A 186 19.01 -1.32 8.50
CA ASP A 186 18.84 -0.64 9.79
C ASP A 186 17.35 -0.34 10.04
N TRP A 187 16.84 -0.76 11.18
CA TRP A 187 15.43 -0.68 11.55
C TRP A 187 15.19 -0.02 12.93
N ASP A 188 16.26 0.27 13.70
CA ASP A 188 16.12 0.87 15.02
C ASP A 188 15.62 2.32 14.87
N PRO A 189 14.40 2.65 15.36
CA PRO A 189 13.83 3.98 15.23
C PRO A 189 14.61 5.04 16.00
N THR A 190 15.46 4.67 16.97
CA THR A 190 16.28 5.60 17.73
C THR A 190 17.48 6.11 16.93
N THR A 191 17.84 5.45 15.84
CA THR A 191 18.97 5.82 14.97
C THR A 191 18.57 6.75 13.82
N ILE A 192 17.28 7.10 13.69
CA ILE A 192 16.80 8.02 12.66
C ILE A 192 17.36 9.42 12.93
N GLY A 193 18.28 9.89 12.04
CA GLY A 193 18.94 11.19 12.16
C GLY A 193 20.27 11.18 12.89
N GLY A 194 20.74 10.04 13.41
CA GLY A 194 22.10 9.84 13.89
C GLY A 194 23.02 9.41 12.76
N ASN A 195 24.28 9.84 12.80
CA ASN A 195 25.33 9.30 11.91
C ASN A 195 25.38 7.80 12.07
N CYS A 196 25.22 7.06 10.96
CA CYS A 196 25.32 5.60 10.92
C CYS A 196 26.62 5.16 11.60
N LYS A 197 26.53 4.59 12.78
CA LYS A 197 27.64 3.83 13.36
C LYS A 197 27.73 2.54 12.57
N GLY A 198 28.92 2.27 12.06
CA GLY A 198 29.27 1.25 11.12
C GLY A 198 28.60 -0.10 11.34
N GLN A 199 28.37 -0.79 10.23
CA GLN A 199 27.97 -2.19 10.13
C GLN A 199 28.65 -3.03 11.20
N MET A 200 27.88 -3.51 12.18
CA MET A 200 28.32 -4.66 12.97
C MET A 200 28.07 -5.90 12.12
N SER A 201 29.14 -6.42 11.53
CA SER A 201 29.16 -7.78 11.00
C SER A 201 28.99 -8.76 12.17
N LEU A 202 27.85 -9.43 12.23
CA LEU A 202 27.71 -10.58 13.14
C LEU A 202 28.67 -11.68 12.70
N PRO A 203 29.42 -12.31 13.64
CA PRO A 203 30.28 -13.43 13.32
C PRO A 203 29.45 -14.62 12.86
N LEU A 204 29.80 -15.19 11.72
CA LEU A 204 29.18 -16.39 11.12
C LEU A 204 29.21 -17.67 12.01
N GLU A 205 29.85 -17.59 13.17
CA GLU A 205 30.07 -18.75 14.06
C GLU A 205 28.88 -19.07 15.00
N GLN A 206 27.84 -18.24 15.04
CA GLN A 206 26.66 -18.46 15.89
C GLN A 206 25.45 -19.05 15.17
N MET A 207 25.61 -19.50 13.93
CA MET A 207 24.55 -20.12 13.13
C MET A 207 24.82 -21.62 12.86
N LYS A 208 25.15 -22.37 13.89
CA LYS A 208 25.16 -23.86 13.83
C LYS A 208 24.06 -24.43 14.73
#